data_da0db1946d2e0d05d8840f8698fb3ae1
#
_entry.id   da0db1946d2e0d05d8840f8698fb3ae1
#
_cell.length_a   1.000
_cell.length_b   1.000
_cell.length_c   1.000
_cell.angle_alpha   90.00
_cell.angle_beta   90.00
_cell.angle_gamma   90.00
#
_symmetry.space_group_name_H-M   'P 1'
#
loop_
_entity.id
_entity.type
_entity.pdbx_description
1 polymer ?
#
loop_
_entity_poly.entity_id
_entity_poly.type
_entity_poly.pdbx_seq_one_letter_code
_entity_poly.pdbx_strand_id
1 'polypeptide(L)'
;RAYIYGFICHFALDSECHPYVEKMIQVSGISHSEIEMEFDRMLLTEDFLNPVRHDSAKHIHPTIENGRVIAPFFEEVSPEIVKKGLKSMKFYLKILRAPDPGKRRILMGGMRLAHCYDSMHGMVMSLEPNPECKEYCALLKRRFSGAVPLAAGLILQYQKKLFQGGELPDRFHQTFGAGDHWEELRL
;
A
#
# COMPACT_ATOMS: atom_id res chain seq x y z
N ARG A 1 -7.76 -13.02 14.52
CA ARG A 1 -6.45 -12.45 14.95
C ARG A 1 -5.57 -12.11 13.75
N ALA A 2 -5.34 -13.03 12.80
CA ALA A 2 -4.46 -12.79 11.65
C ALA A 2 -4.82 -11.51 10.86
N TYR A 3 -6.12 -11.24 10.65
CA TYR A 3 -6.57 -10.01 10.00
C TYR A 3 -6.11 -8.74 10.75
N ILE A 4 -6.31 -8.68 12.07
CA ILE A 4 -5.87 -7.55 12.89
C ILE A 4 -4.35 -7.39 12.86
N TYR A 5 -3.60 -8.49 12.94
CA TYR A 5 -2.13 -8.39 12.87
C TYR A 5 -1.66 -7.86 11.52
N GLY A 6 -2.28 -8.32 10.42
CA GLY A 6 -2.01 -7.75 9.10
C GLY A 6 -2.37 -6.26 9.01
N PHE A 7 -3.48 -5.84 9.63
CA PHE A 7 -3.88 -4.44 9.70
C PHE A 7 -2.88 -3.59 10.51
N ILE A 8 -2.36 -4.12 11.63
CA ILE A 8 -1.29 -3.45 12.41
C ILE A 8 0.00 -3.35 11.60
N CYS A 9 0.36 -4.37 10.82
CA CYS A 9 1.52 -4.31 9.93
C CYS A 9 1.38 -3.21 8.86
N HIS A 10 0.20 -3.12 8.23
CA HIS A 10 -0.12 -2.04 7.28
C HIS A 10 -0.03 -0.67 7.94
N PHE A 11 -0.68 -0.49 9.09
CA PHE A 11 -0.62 0.74 9.87
C PHE A 11 0.82 1.14 10.22
N ALA A 12 1.64 0.20 10.69
CA ALA A 12 3.04 0.48 11.04
C ALA A 12 3.84 0.95 9.83
N LEU A 13 3.64 0.33 8.66
CA LEU A 13 4.32 0.71 7.43
C LEU A 13 3.88 2.10 6.95
N ASP A 14 2.58 2.32 6.83
CA ASP A 14 2.02 3.57 6.30
C ASP A 14 2.38 4.75 7.19
N SER A 15 2.23 4.62 8.51
CA SER A 15 2.55 5.69 9.46
C SER A 15 4.06 6.02 9.54
N GLU A 16 4.95 5.14 9.06
CA GLU A 16 6.39 5.41 8.91
C GLU A 16 6.75 5.99 7.55
N CYS A 17 6.01 5.64 6.50
CA CYS A 17 6.36 6.00 5.13
C CYS A 17 5.61 7.24 4.62
N HIS A 18 4.31 7.38 4.87
CA HIS A 18 3.49 8.45 4.32
C HIS A 18 3.96 9.88 4.66
N PRO A 19 4.51 10.17 5.86
CA PRO A 19 5.07 11.50 6.11
C PRO A 19 6.17 11.88 5.10
N TYR A 20 6.99 10.90 4.72
CA TYR A 20 8.05 11.10 3.73
C TYR A 20 7.51 11.12 2.30
N VAL A 21 6.51 10.30 1.98
CA VAL A 21 5.85 10.32 0.67
C VAL A 21 5.23 11.68 0.42
N GLU A 22 4.49 12.27 1.36
CA GLU A 22 3.93 13.62 1.24
C GLU A 22 5.01 14.68 1.04
N LYS A 23 6.13 14.56 1.77
CA LYS A 23 7.27 15.46 1.58
C LYS A 23 7.90 15.32 0.19
N MET A 24 8.02 14.09 -0.31
CA MET A 24 8.52 13.81 -1.67
C MET A 24 7.61 14.42 -2.74
N ILE A 25 6.28 14.29 -2.60
CA ILE A 25 5.29 14.91 -3.50
C ILE A 25 5.47 16.43 -3.51
N GLN A 26 5.56 17.04 -2.32
CA GLN A 26 5.73 18.49 -2.18
C GLN A 26 6.99 19.01 -2.90
N VAL A 27 8.09 18.26 -2.82
CA VAL A 27 9.41 18.70 -3.36
C VAL A 27 9.52 18.42 -4.85
N SER A 28 9.02 17.26 -5.33
CA SER A 28 9.23 16.81 -6.70
C SER A 28 8.04 17.02 -7.63
N GLY A 29 6.82 17.10 -7.09
CA GLY A 29 5.60 17.06 -7.88
C GLY A 29 5.24 15.67 -8.44
N ILE A 30 6.04 14.63 -8.14
CA ILE A 30 5.75 13.25 -8.53
C ILE A 30 4.54 12.77 -7.73
N SER A 31 3.61 12.07 -8.36
CA SER A 31 2.39 11.63 -7.69
C SER A 31 2.67 10.57 -6.63
N HIS A 32 1.82 10.52 -5.59
CA HIS A 32 1.84 9.52 -4.53
C HIS A 32 1.95 8.09 -5.08
N SER A 33 1.04 7.74 -5.98
CA SER A 33 0.99 6.40 -6.56
C SER A 33 2.22 6.05 -7.42
N GLU A 34 2.87 7.04 -8.04
CA GLU A 34 4.10 6.79 -8.79
C GLU A 34 5.28 6.54 -7.85
N ILE A 35 5.40 7.30 -6.76
CA ILE A 35 6.46 7.09 -5.75
C ILE A 35 6.35 5.68 -5.15
N GLU A 36 5.13 5.27 -4.75
CA GLU A 36 4.90 3.92 -4.21
C GLU A 36 5.16 2.83 -5.24
N MET A 37 4.75 3.04 -6.49
CA MET A 37 4.96 2.08 -7.56
C MET A 37 6.45 1.91 -7.91
N GLU A 38 7.24 2.97 -7.86
CA GLU A 38 8.69 2.89 -8.04
C GLU A 38 9.39 2.23 -6.84
N PHE A 39 8.85 2.41 -5.63
CA PHE A 39 9.32 1.67 -4.46
C PHE A 39 9.01 0.17 -4.59
N ASP A 40 7.81 -0.22 -4.99
CA ASP A 40 7.45 -1.60 -5.30
C ASP A 40 8.36 -2.19 -6.39
N ARG A 41 8.66 -1.41 -7.45
CA ARG A 41 9.61 -1.80 -8.49
C ARG A 41 10.97 -2.15 -7.91
N MET A 42 11.49 -1.31 -7.04
CA MET A 42 12.80 -1.53 -6.41
C MET A 42 12.80 -2.84 -5.61
N LEU A 43 11.80 -3.05 -4.75
CA LEU A 43 11.69 -4.26 -3.93
C LEU A 43 11.56 -5.53 -4.78
N LEU A 44 10.70 -5.51 -5.81
CA LEU A 44 10.55 -6.64 -6.72
C LEU A 44 11.84 -6.96 -7.49
N THR A 45 12.58 -5.92 -7.89
CA THR A 45 13.85 -6.09 -8.60
C THR A 45 14.92 -6.69 -7.68
N GLU A 46 14.98 -6.28 -6.42
CA GLU A 46 15.88 -6.86 -5.42
C GLU A 46 15.57 -8.33 -5.14
N ASP A 47 14.29 -8.71 -5.20
CA ASP A 47 13.84 -10.10 -5.10
C ASP A 47 14.00 -10.90 -6.42
N PHE A 48 14.68 -10.34 -7.42
CA PHE A 48 14.87 -10.95 -8.74
C PHE A 48 13.55 -11.25 -9.48
N LEU A 49 12.48 -10.52 -9.16
CA LEU A 49 11.19 -10.61 -9.83
C LEU A 49 11.09 -9.56 -10.94
N ASN A 50 10.30 -9.86 -11.98
CA ASN A 50 10.04 -8.89 -13.04
C ASN A 50 8.92 -7.93 -12.58
N PRO A 51 9.20 -6.64 -12.32
CA PRO A 51 8.22 -5.73 -11.71
C PRO A 51 6.95 -5.58 -12.57
N VAL A 52 7.10 -5.49 -13.89
CA VAL A 52 5.98 -5.25 -14.81
C VAL A 52 5.08 -6.48 -14.98
N ARG A 53 5.63 -7.68 -14.76
CA ARG A 53 4.93 -8.97 -14.94
C ARG A 53 4.47 -9.60 -13.65
N HIS A 54 5.03 -9.20 -12.51
CA HIS A 54 4.69 -9.78 -11.22
C HIS A 54 3.20 -9.63 -10.91
N ASP A 55 2.61 -10.65 -10.31
CA ASP A 55 1.21 -10.65 -9.88
C ASP A 55 1.12 -10.34 -8.38
N SER A 56 1.13 -9.05 -8.04
CA SER A 56 1.01 -8.57 -6.65
C SER A 56 -0.33 -8.94 -6.00
N ALA A 57 -1.34 -9.31 -6.79
CA ALA A 57 -2.65 -9.73 -6.30
C ALA A 57 -2.77 -11.25 -6.04
N LYS A 58 -1.69 -12.03 -6.23
CA LYS A 58 -1.72 -13.49 -6.09
C LYS A 58 -2.16 -13.95 -4.70
N HIS A 59 -1.77 -13.23 -3.66
CA HIS A 59 -2.11 -13.53 -2.25
C HIS A 59 -3.56 -13.17 -1.87
N ILE A 60 -4.30 -12.42 -2.70
CA ILE A 60 -5.68 -12.05 -2.43
C ILE A 60 -6.59 -13.23 -2.78
N HIS A 61 -7.23 -13.80 -1.77
CA HIS A 61 -8.17 -14.92 -1.91
C HIS A 61 -9.60 -14.45 -1.62
N PRO A 62 -10.43 -14.14 -2.64
CA PRO A 62 -11.81 -13.68 -2.48
C PRO A 62 -12.76 -14.83 -2.14
N THR A 63 -12.61 -15.41 -0.96
CA THR A 63 -13.42 -16.52 -0.45
C THR A 63 -14.47 -16.03 0.56
N ILE A 64 -15.51 -16.83 0.78
CA ILE A 64 -16.52 -16.50 1.78
C ILE A 64 -15.96 -16.64 3.20
N GLU A 65 -14.98 -17.52 3.39
CA GLU A 65 -14.28 -17.74 4.66
C GLU A 65 -13.53 -16.46 5.05
N ASN A 66 -12.78 -15.88 4.13
CA ASN A 66 -12.12 -14.57 4.36
C ASN A 66 -13.16 -13.47 4.62
N GLY A 67 -14.28 -13.49 3.89
CA GLY A 67 -15.40 -12.60 4.16
C GLY A 67 -15.92 -12.69 5.59
N ARG A 68 -16.12 -13.91 6.11
CA ARG A 68 -16.58 -14.15 7.49
C ARG A 68 -15.57 -13.69 8.56
N VAL A 69 -14.28 -13.75 8.23
CA VAL A 69 -13.21 -13.28 9.14
C VAL A 69 -13.14 -11.76 9.18
N ILE A 70 -13.32 -11.09 8.04
CA ILE A 70 -13.12 -9.65 7.86
C ILE A 70 -14.37 -8.84 8.21
N ALA A 71 -15.56 -9.29 7.79
CA ALA A 71 -16.83 -8.57 7.96
C ALA A 71 -17.09 -8.07 9.39
N PRO A 72 -16.80 -8.84 10.47
CA PRO A 72 -17.07 -8.38 11.85
C PRO A 72 -16.29 -7.12 12.28
N PHE A 73 -15.32 -6.67 11.51
CA PHE A 73 -14.56 -5.44 11.80
C PHE A 73 -15.17 -4.18 11.15
N PHE A 74 -16.25 -4.32 10.42
CA PHE A 74 -16.93 -3.22 9.74
C PHE A 74 -18.43 -3.23 10.07
N GLU A 75 -18.98 -2.07 10.33
CA GLU A 75 -20.41 -1.90 10.53
C GLU A 75 -21.17 -2.14 9.23
N GLU A 76 -22.31 -2.83 9.30
CA GLU A 76 -23.22 -3.08 8.16
C GLU A 76 -22.60 -3.78 6.92
N VAL A 77 -21.46 -4.47 7.10
CA VAL A 77 -20.77 -5.18 6.01
C VAL A 77 -20.95 -6.69 6.16
N SER A 78 -21.57 -7.31 5.15
CA SER A 78 -21.73 -8.78 5.13
C SER A 78 -20.48 -9.49 4.57
N PRO A 79 -20.28 -10.79 4.88
CA PRO A 79 -19.22 -11.60 4.28
C PRO A 79 -19.22 -11.60 2.76
N GLU A 80 -20.40 -11.52 2.13
CA GLU A 80 -20.59 -11.48 0.69
C GLU A 80 -20.08 -10.14 0.11
N ILE A 81 -20.34 -9.03 0.80
CA ILE A 81 -19.84 -7.71 0.42
C ILE A 81 -18.30 -7.69 0.47
N VAL A 82 -17.70 -8.22 1.54
CA VAL A 82 -16.24 -8.34 1.65
C VAL A 82 -15.67 -9.19 0.51
N LYS A 83 -16.26 -10.39 0.28
CA LYS A 83 -15.84 -11.26 -0.84
C LYS A 83 -15.91 -10.54 -2.18
N LYS A 84 -16.98 -9.77 -2.43
CA LYS A 84 -17.14 -8.97 -3.65
C LYS A 84 -16.06 -7.90 -3.74
N GLY A 85 -15.76 -7.19 -2.64
CA GLY A 85 -14.68 -6.20 -2.56
C GLY A 85 -13.31 -6.79 -2.89
N LEU A 86 -12.94 -7.91 -2.27
CA LEU A 86 -11.69 -8.62 -2.56
C LEU A 86 -11.60 -9.08 -4.03
N LYS A 87 -12.73 -9.54 -4.61
CA LYS A 87 -12.79 -9.92 -6.03
C LYS A 87 -12.59 -8.71 -6.94
N SER A 88 -13.22 -7.59 -6.62
CA SER A 88 -13.07 -6.34 -7.38
C SER A 88 -11.64 -5.80 -7.28
N MET A 89 -11.05 -5.77 -6.10
CA MET A 89 -9.66 -5.37 -5.89
C MET A 89 -8.70 -6.20 -6.75
N LYS A 90 -8.82 -7.52 -6.70
CA LYS A 90 -8.02 -8.44 -7.53
C LYS A 90 -8.22 -8.20 -9.03
N PHE A 91 -9.43 -7.92 -9.46
CA PHE A 91 -9.76 -7.61 -10.83
C PHE A 91 -9.10 -6.30 -11.30
N TYR A 92 -9.19 -5.22 -10.52
CA TYR A 92 -8.57 -3.94 -10.87
C TYR A 92 -7.05 -4.01 -10.88
N LEU A 93 -6.42 -4.68 -9.92
CA LEU A 93 -4.97 -4.89 -9.91
C LEU A 93 -4.51 -5.68 -11.15
N LYS A 94 -5.30 -6.66 -11.60
CA LYS A 94 -5.04 -7.39 -12.85
C LYS A 94 -5.17 -6.50 -14.10
N ILE A 95 -6.11 -5.56 -14.13
CA ILE A 95 -6.24 -4.58 -15.22
C ILE A 95 -5.03 -3.67 -15.25
N LEU A 96 -4.65 -3.10 -14.11
CA LEU A 96 -3.53 -2.15 -13.97
C LEU A 96 -2.17 -2.80 -14.28
N ARG A 97 -2.03 -4.11 -14.11
CA ARG A 97 -0.84 -4.85 -14.56
C ARG A 97 -0.82 -4.94 -16.08
N ALA A 98 -0.02 -4.09 -16.71
CA ALA A 98 0.05 -3.94 -18.17
C ALA A 98 1.48 -4.14 -18.70
N PRO A 99 2.01 -5.39 -18.72
CA PRO A 99 3.34 -5.70 -19.23
C PRO A 99 3.44 -5.61 -20.76
N ASP A 100 2.31 -5.71 -21.43
CA ASP A 100 2.23 -5.68 -22.89
C ASP A 100 2.02 -4.23 -23.37
N PRO A 101 2.82 -3.76 -24.38
CA PRO A 101 2.71 -2.40 -24.89
C PRO A 101 1.33 -2.08 -25.48
N GLY A 102 0.65 -3.07 -26.10
CA GLY A 102 -0.68 -2.92 -26.66
C GLY A 102 -1.72 -2.70 -25.56
N LYS A 103 -1.72 -3.57 -24.54
CA LYS A 103 -2.57 -3.42 -23.36
C LYS A 103 -2.34 -2.08 -22.67
N ARG A 104 -1.08 -1.70 -22.48
CA ARG A 104 -0.71 -0.41 -21.86
C ARG A 104 -1.28 0.76 -22.64
N ARG A 105 -1.13 0.78 -23.97
CA ARG A 105 -1.67 1.85 -24.83
C ARG A 105 -3.18 1.97 -24.70
N ILE A 106 -3.90 0.84 -24.70
CA ILE A 106 -5.36 0.82 -24.52
C ILE A 106 -5.75 1.35 -23.14
N LEU A 107 -5.07 0.88 -22.09
CA LEU A 107 -5.32 1.30 -20.71
C LEU A 107 -5.09 2.80 -20.52
N MET A 108 -3.94 3.32 -20.95
CA MET A 108 -3.60 4.75 -20.86
C MET A 108 -4.52 5.62 -21.72
N GLY A 109 -4.90 5.14 -22.91
CA GLY A 109 -5.89 5.81 -23.78
C GLY A 109 -7.27 5.86 -23.12
N GLY A 110 -7.72 4.76 -22.51
CA GLY A 110 -8.96 4.70 -21.75
C GLY A 110 -8.98 5.65 -20.55
N MET A 111 -7.88 5.74 -19.79
CA MET A 111 -7.75 6.70 -18.69
C MET A 111 -7.84 8.16 -19.16
N ARG A 112 -7.23 8.50 -20.31
CA ARG A 112 -7.34 9.85 -20.89
C ARG A 112 -8.77 10.16 -21.32
N LEU A 113 -9.44 9.22 -21.98
CA LEU A 113 -10.82 9.39 -22.40
C LEU A 113 -11.78 9.54 -21.21
N ALA A 114 -11.51 8.83 -20.11
CA ALA A 114 -12.27 8.92 -18.86
C ALA A 114 -11.86 10.09 -17.95
N HIS A 115 -10.94 10.96 -18.39
CA HIS A 115 -10.41 12.09 -17.62
C HIS A 115 -9.83 11.72 -16.24
N CYS A 116 -9.31 10.50 -16.09
CA CYS A 116 -8.67 10.03 -14.85
C CYS A 116 -7.19 9.67 -15.02
N TYR A 117 -6.57 10.09 -16.13
CA TYR A 117 -5.17 9.76 -16.42
C TYR A 117 -4.22 10.28 -15.33
N ASP A 118 -4.32 11.56 -14.96
CA ASP A 118 -3.40 12.20 -14.01
C ASP A 118 -3.50 11.59 -12.60
N SER A 119 -4.67 11.11 -12.21
CA SER A 119 -4.90 10.47 -10.91
C SER A 119 -4.56 8.98 -10.87
N MET A 120 -4.52 8.29 -12.01
CA MET A 120 -4.42 6.83 -12.04
C MET A 120 -3.20 6.28 -12.78
N HIS A 121 -2.54 7.06 -13.65
CA HIS A 121 -1.42 6.52 -14.46
C HIS A 121 -0.26 6.02 -13.60
N GLY A 122 0.01 6.67 -12.46
CA GLY A 122 1.03 6.27 -11.50
C GLY A 122 0.77 4.89 -10.86
N MET A 123 -0.48 4.38 -10.90
CA MET A 123 -0.82 3.02 -10.44
C MET A 123 -0.40 1.91 -11.43
N VAL A 124 0.08 2.28 -12.61
CA VAL A 124 0.53 1.31 -13.64
C VAL A 124 2.04 1.29 -13.66
N MET A 125 2.63 0.20 -13.17
CA MET A 125 4.09 0.01 -13.17
C MET A 125 4.71 0.46 -14.50
N SER A 126 5.58 1.46 -14.50
CA SER A 126 6.25 1.96 -15.71
C SER A 126 7.15 0.88 -16.33
N LEU A 127 7.44 0.96 -17.63
CA LEU A 127 8.36 -0.01 -18.27
C LEU A 127 9.80 0.23 -17.84
N GLU A 128 10.17 1.48 -17.68
CA GLU A 128 11.48 1.93 -17.21
C GLU A 128 11.34 2.60 -15.84
N PRO A 129 12.34 2.49 -14.97
CA PRO A 129 12.33 3.15 -13.68
C PRO A 129 12.37 4.68 -13.84
N ASN A 130 11.69 5.39 -12.94
CA ASN A 130 11.85 6.84 -12.84
C ASN A 130 13.13 7.15 -12.04
N PRO A 131 14.16 7.74 -12.67
CA PRO A 131 15.43 8.02 -12.00
C PRO A 131 15.32 9.03 -10.86
N GLU A 132 14.31 9.92 -10.88
CA GLU A 132 14.06 10.90 -9.82
C GLU A 132 13.58 10.23 -8.52
N CYS A 133 12.95 9.06 -8.61
CA CYS A 133 12.50 8.30 -7.45
C CYS A 133 13.62 7.49 -6.76
N LYS A 134 14.83 7.42 -7.30
CA LYS A 134 15.88 6.56 -6.78
C LYS A 134 16.22 6.82 -5.30
N GLU A 135 16.47 8.08 -4.96
CA GLU A 135 16.79 8.46 -3.58
C GLU A 135 15.57 8.32 -2.65
N TYR A 136 14.38 8.59 -3.17
CA TYR A 136 13.11 8.39 -2.46
C TYR A 136 12.90 6.92 -2.12
N CYS A 137 13.08 6.02 -3.07
CA CYS A 137 12.99 4.58 -2.84
C CYS A 137 14.03 4.09 -1.79
N ALA A 138 15.25 4.62 -1.83
CA ALA A 138 16.26 4.28 -0.83
C ALA A 138 15.89 4.76 0.59
N LEU A 139 15.25 5.93 0.70
CA LEU A 139 14.73 6.42 1.98
C LEU A 139 13.55 5.57 2.46
N LEU A 140 12.57 5.29 1.59
CA LEU A 140 11.41 4.46 1.92
C LEU A 140 11.84 3.05 2.35
N LYS A 141 12.87 2.47 1.75
CA LYS A 141 13.43 1.18 2.17
C LYS A 141 13.95 1.22 3.61
N ARG A 142 14.62 2.29 4.02
CA ARG A 142 15.04 2.45 5.43
C ARG A 142 13.85 2.53 6.36
N ARG A 143 12.78 3.27 5.98
CA ARG A 143 11.53 3.35 6.76
C ARG A 143 10.82 2.02 6.84
N PHE A 144 10.68 1.31 5.72
CA PHE A 144 10.14 -0.05 5.67
C PHE A 144 10.87 -0.98 6.64
N SER A 145 12.21 -0.97 6.62
CA SER A 145 13.00 -1.79 7.53
C SER A 145 12.76 -1.44 9.01
N GLY A 146 12.54 -0.17 9.32
CA GLY A 146 12.17 0.30 10.67
C GLY A 146 10.74 -0.07 11.07
N ALA A 147 9.81 -0.11 10.11
CA ALA A 147 8.41 -0.48 10.36
C ALA A 147 8.24 -1.95 10.78
N VAL A 148 9.16 -2.84 10.39
CA VAL A 148 9.07 -4.28 10.76
C VAL A 148 9.15 -4.49 12.29
N PRO A 149 10.18 -4.04 13.01
CA PRO A 149 10.22 -4.16 14.47
C PRO A 149 9.12 -3.34 15.15
N LEU A 150 8.72 -2.20 14.60
CA LEU A 150 7.60 -1.42 15.10
C LEU A 150 6.30 -2.25 15.05
N ALA A 151 5.97 -2.87 13.92
CA ALA A 151 4.80 -3.72 13.77
C ALA A 151 4.80 -4.88 14.77
N ALA A 152 5.94 -5.55 14.95
CA ALA A 152 6.08 -6.61 15.93
C ALA A 152 5.81 -6.11 17.36
N GLY A 153 6.35 -4.95 17.73
CA GLY A 153 6.10 -4.32 19.02
C GLY A 153 4.62 -3.96 19.24
N LEU A 154 3.98 -3.37 18.23
CA LEU A 154 2.56 -3.01 18.27
C LEU A 154 1.66 -4.26 18.40
N ILE A 155 1.98 -5.35 17.71
CA ILE A 155 1.24 -6.63 17.85
C ILE A 155 1.33 -7.16 19.27
N LEU A 156 2.52 -7.13 19.89
CA LEU A 156 2.70 -7.58 21.28
C LEU A 156 1.93 -6.68 22.26
N GLN A 157 1.93 -5.38 22.07
CA GLN A 157 1.17 -4.43 22.88
C GLN A 157 -0.35 -4.65 22.73
N TYR A 158 -0.81 -4.87 21.51
CA TYR A 158 -2.22 -5.23 21.25
C TYR A 158 -2.60 -6.55 21.92
N GLN A 159 -1.75 -7.57 21.87
CA GLN A 159 -1.96 -8.84 22.57
C GLN A 159 -2.04 -8.63 24.09
N LYS A 160 -1.13 -7.84 24.65
CA LYS A 160 -1.14 -7.51 26.09
C LYS A 160 -2.46 -6.85 26.48
N LYS A 161 -2.93 -5.87 25.72
CA LYS A 161 -4.25 -5.23 25.94
C LYS A 161 -5.36 -6.26 25.93
N LEU A 162 -5.36 -7.17 24.96
CA LEU A 162 -6.43 -8.16 24.76
C LEU A 162 -6.52 -9.18 25.90
N PHE A 163 -5.40 -9.63 26.48
CA PHE A 163 -5.33 -10.70 27.48
C PHE A 163 -5.15 -10.22 28.91
N GLN A 164 -4.59 -9.04 29.11
CA GLN A 164 -4.25 -8.51 30.45
C GLN A 164 -4.99 -7.21 30.77
N GLY A 165 -5.65 -6.61 29.80
CA GLY A 165 -6.27 -5.28 29.94
C GLY A 165 -5.25 -4.14 29.83
N GLY A 166 -5.64 -2.96 30.25
CA GLY A 166 -4.83 -1.74 30.15
C GLY A 166 -5.19 -0.90 28.92
N GLU A 167 -4.40 0.11 28.62
CA GLU A 167 -4.59 1.01 27.49
C GLU A 167 -3.68 0.64 26.31
N LEU A 168 -4.07 1.02 25.10
CA LEU A 168 -3.18 0.95 23.95
C LEU A 168 -2.23 2.13 24.01
N PRO A 169 -0.97 1.96 23.59
CA PRO A 169 0.00 3.07 23.49
C PRO A 169 -0.47 4.17 22.55
N ASP A 170 0.03 5.40 22.75
CA ASP A 170 -0.28 6.59 21.96
C ASP A 170 -0.05 6.39 20.46
N ARG A 171 0.88 5.50 20.08
CA ARG A 171 1.11 5.16 18.68
C ARG A 171 -0.14 4.71 17.95
N PHE A 172 -1.06 4.03 18.62
CA PHE A 172 -2.34 3.59 18.02
C PHE A 172 -3.34 4.74 17.79
N HIS A 173 -3.07 5.94 18.29
CA HIS A 173 -3.87 7.13 18.01
C HIS A 173 -3.45 7.86 16.73
N GLN A 174 -2.32 7.48 16.12
CA GLN A 174 -1.91 8.03 14.84
C GLN A 174 -2.76 7.46 13.70
N THR A 175 -2.74 8.15 12.55
CA THR A 175 -3.45 7.72 11.35
C THR A 175 -2.52 6.96 10.40
N PHE A 176 -3.09 6.37 9.35
CA PHE A 176 -2.34 5.78 8.23
C PHE A 176 -1.69 6.85 7.34
N GLY A 177 -2.17 8.09 7.40
CA GLY A 177 -1.64 9.20 6.61
C GLY A 177 -0.36 9.81 7.20
N ALA A 178 0.03 10.93 6.61
CA ALA A 178 1.28 11.62 6.97
C ALA A 178 1.30 12.17 8.41
N GLY A 179 0.13 12.33 9.06
CA GLY A 179 0.04 12.96 10.37
C GLY A 179 0.35 14.46 10.31
N ASP A 180 0.70 15.02 11.47
CA ASP A 180 1.07 16.42 11.61
C ASP A 180 2.59 16.60 11.43
N HIS A 181 3.01 17.81 11.04
CA HIS A 181 4.43 18.24 10.93
C HIS A 181 5.28 17.51 9.87
N TRP A 182 4.68 16.81 8.90
CA TRP A 182 5.42 16.17 7.82
C TRP A 182 6.17 17.19 6.93
N GLU A 183 5.68 18.41 6.85
CA GLU A 183 6.33 19.51 6.10
C GLU A 183 7.72 19.88 6.65
N GLU A 184 7.97 19.63 7.93
CA GLU A 184 9.24 19.93 8.60
C GLU A 184 10.31 18.85 8.37
N LEU A 185 9.90 17.69 7.79
CA LEU A 185 10.82 16.59 7.52
C LEU A 185 11.87 16.97 6.48
N ARG A 186 13.06 16.38 6.65
CA ARG A 186 14.13 16.41 5.65
C ARG A 186 14.21 15.07 4.93
N LEU A 187 14.31 15.11 3.61
CA LEU A 187 14.53 13.95 2.76
C LEU A 187 15.99 13.53 2.72
#